data_70ea8fba4433bc2a4f2e2f2cf6962b98
#
_entry.id   70ea8fba4433bc2a4f2e2f2cf6962b98
#
_cell.length_a   1.000
_cell.length_b   1.000
_cell.length_c   1.000
_cell.angle_alpha   90.00
_cell.angle_beta   90.00
_cell.angle_gamma   90.00
#
_symmetry.space_group_name_H-M   'P 1'
#
loop_
_entity.id
_entity.type
_entity.pdbx_description
1 polymer ?
#
loop_
_entity_poly.entity_id
_entity_poly.type
_entity_poly.pdbx_seq_one_letter_code
_entity_poly.pdbx_strand_id
1 'polypeptide(L)'
;MPDEIGSRRAGASGYNSRLLSSCGIPFMSNLASTQPNRGWAFWCKPLLFLIIAAIGLYYVKWSPYYLKAFVAADSHSIGASILNDQQSSPWSAALAYSQVYFLAIWKAAVLAVILGSLLQVLIPRDWLLRLFGRAGFGSTLRGGLFALPGMMCSCCAAPVAAGLRRQKVSVGAALAFWIANPVLNPATLVFMGFVLGWGFSALRLVAGIVLVLGVSLVAQRVAGPEQLPEAAVDAVVEASTVNEQSFLSRWGKTLWQLFWSTIPIYVLAVLVLGAARVWLFPHIDGAMGDSLWWLVPLAIAGTLFVIPTAAEIPIVQTMMTLGLGTGPAVALLMTLPSISLPSLLMLRKDFDARVLVTVAVLTMLVGIVCGLIGAALL
;
A
#
# COMPACT_ATOMS: atom_id res chain seq x y z
N MET A 1 67.26 38.08 4.30
CA MET A 1 68.19 38.19 5.47
C MET A 1 67.45 37.69 6.68
N PRO A 2 68.20 37.02 7.49
CA PRO A 2 68.51 35.55 7.42
C PRO A 2 67.96 34.82 8.67
N ASP A 3 68.04 33.52 8.54
CA ASP A 3 68.71 32.53 9.39
C ASP A 3 68.00 32.15 10.66
N GLU A 4 67.99 30.95 11.24
CA GLU A 4 68.81 29.74 11.06
C GLU A 4 68.14 28.59 11.87
N ILE A 5 68.12 27.40 11.35
CA ILE A 5 68.74 26.15 11.81
C ILE A 5 68.50 25.73 13.24
N GLY A 6 68.02 24.51 13.41
CA GLY A 6 68.09 23.81 14.66
C GLY A 6 67.59 22.36 14.61
N SER A 7 68.30 21.49 13.90
CA SER A 7 68.18 20.03 14.00
C SER A 7 68.63 19.54 15.37
N ARG A 8 67.92 18.60 16.00
CA ARG A 8 68.55 17.57 16.82
C ARG A 8 67.80 16.25 16.75
N ARG A 9 68.47 15.27 16.23
CA ARG A 9 68.27 13.82 16.40
C ARG A 9 68.65 13.40 17.82
N ALA A 10 68.13 12.21 18.18
CA ALA A 10 68.51 11.20 19.19
C ALA A 10 67.52 11.17 20.35
N GLY A 11 67.03 10.05 20.79
CA GLY A 11 67.61 8.76 20.89
C GLY A 11 66.59 7.67 21.24
N ALA A 12 66.88 6.52 20.72
CA ALA A 12 66.21 5.27 21.05
C ALA A 12 66.50 4.91 22.52
N SER A 13 65.45 4.55 23.25
CA SER A 13 65.61 3.81 24.48
C SER A 13 64.51 2.74 24.56
N GLY A 14 64.97 1.48 24.43
CA GLY A 14 64.14 0.30 24.57
C GLY A 14 63.51 0.23 25.97
N TYR A 15 62.22 0.00 25.99
CA TYR A 15 61.53 -0.38 27.21
C TYR A 15 61.12 -1.85 27.12
N ASN A 16 61.68 -2.61 28.09
CA ASN A 16 61.60 -4.00 28.30
C ASN A 16 60.19 -4.60 28.22
N SER A 17 60.01 -5.52 27.30
CA SER A 17 58.86 -6.41 27.15
C SER A 17 58.87 -7.60 28.11
N ARG A 18 59.13 -7.41 29.42
CA ARG A 18 59.17 -8.52 30.37
C ARG A 18 58.63 -8.15 31.76
N LEU A 19 57.43 -7.59 31.89
CA LEU A 19 56.77 -7.46 33.20
C LEU A 19 55.24 -7.38 33.13
N LEU A 20 54.59 -8.11 32.21
CA LEU A 20 53.10 -8.25 32.23
C LEU A 20 52.67 -9.72 32.06
N SER A 21 53.43 -10.67 32.64
CA SER A 21 53.04 -12.09 32.64
C SER A 21 52.67 -12.61 34.04
N SER A 22 51.93 -11.85 34.83
CA SER A 22 51.35 -12.39 36.07
C SER A 22 50.18 -11.56 36.59
N CYS A 23 49.15 -11.45 35.79
CA CYS A 23 47.81 -11.19 36.30
C CYS A 23 46.85 -12.03 35.43
N GLY A 24 46.65 -13.26 35.89
CA GLY A 24 45.69 -14.20 35.33
C GLY A 24 44.28 -13.69 35.53
N ILE A 25 43.79 -12.95 34.54
CA ILE A 25 42.36 -12.72 34.37
C ILE A 25 41.95 -13.65 33.24
N PRO A 26 41.14 -14.68 33.49
CA PRO A 26 40.51 -15.45 32.41
C PRO A 26 39.37 -14.61 31.83
N PHE A 27 39.75 -13.65 31.00
CA PHE A 27 38.80 -12.86 30.21
C PHE A 27 38.89 -13.39 28.79
N MET A 28 37.86 -14.08 28.37
CA MET A 28 37.52 -14.53 27.01
C MET A 28 37.37 -16.04 26.85
N SER A 29 36.37 -16.60 27.48
CA SER A 29 35.80 -17.86 26.96
C SER A 29 34.32 -18.09 27.33
N ASN A 30 33.53 -17.05 27.53
CA ASN A 30 32.08 -17.21 27.67
C ASN A 30 31.28 -16.06 27.02
N LEU A 31 31.67 -15.63 25.80
CA LEU A 31 30.73 -15.09 24.86
C LEU A 31 30.14 -16.25 24.05
N ALA A 32 29.77 -17.33 24.72
CA ALA A 32 28.78 -18.24 24.21
C ALA A 32 27.50 -17.40 24.10
N SER A 33 27.15 -17.06 22.89
CA SER A 33 25.91 -16.48 22.45
C SER A 33 24.75 -16.98 23.32
N THR A 34 24.33 -16.21 24.30
CA THR A 34 22.97 -16.28 24.81
C THR A 34 22.09 -15.77 23.67
N GLN A 35 21.88 -16.62 22.66
CA GLN A 35 20.73 -16.49 21.80
C GLN A 35 19.54 -16.49 22.76
N PRO A 36 18.76 -15.40 22.85
CA PRO A 36 17.55 -15.43 23.64
C PRO A 36 16.76 -16.60 23.09
N ASN A 37 16.46 -17.55 23.98
CA ASN A 37 15.67 -18.72 23.69
C ASN A 37 14.46 -18.25 22.86
N ARG A 38 14.47 -18.50 21.54
CA ARG A 38 13.38 -18.14 20.61
C ARG A 38 12.22 -19.09 20.87
N GLY A 39 11.76 -19.09 22.13
CA GLY A 39 10.68 -19.89 22.62
C GLY A 39 9.35 -19.49 21.97
N TRP A 40 8.37 -20.28 22.22
CA TRP A 40 6.96 -20.13 21.86
C TRP A 40 6.46 -18.66 21.84
N ALA A 41 6.86 -17.84 22.81
CA ALA A 41 6.49 -16.42 22.92
C ALA A 41 6.85 -15.56 21.70
N PHE A 42 7.91 -15.92 20.94
CA PHE A 42 8.29 -15.20 19.72
C PHE A 42 7.27 -15.41 18.58
N TRP A 43 6.69 -16.61 18.48
CA TRP A 43 5.72 -16.95 17.43
C TRP A 43 4.29 -16.61 17.80
N CYS A 44 3.96 -16.48 19.09
CA CYS A 44 2.60 -16.16 19.56
C CYS A 44 2.11 -14.81 19.04
N LYS A 45 2.97 -13.79 19.00
CA LYS A 45 2.58 -12.44 18.55
C LYS A 45 2.20 -12.39 17.05
N PRO A 46 3.05 -12.88 16.13
CA PRO A 46 2.67 -12.97 14.71
C PRO A 46 1.45 -13.86 14.47
N LEU A 47 1.35 -14.99 15.18
CA LEU A 47 0.20 -15.89 15.06
C LEU A 47 -1.09 -15.22 15.50
N LEU A 48 -1.07 -14.50 16.62
CA LEU A 48 -2.23 -13.71 17.09
C LEU A 48 -2.64 -12.66 16.04
N PHE A 49 -1.69 -11.95 15.45
CA PHE A 49 -1.97 -11.01 14.37
C PHE A 49 -2.64 -11.71 13.18
N LEU A 50 -2.10 -12.85 12.74
CA LEU A 50 -2.67 -13.61 11.61
C LEU A 50 -4.08 -14.11 11.90
N ILE A 51 -4.36 -14.58 13.12
CA ILE A 51 -5.69 -15.01 13.53
C ILE A 51 -6.68 -13.84 13.50
N ILE A 52 -6.32 -12.70 14.10
CA ILE A 52 -7.18 -11.50 14.09
C ILE A 52 -7.41 -11.01 12.65
N ALA A 53 -6.36 -11.00 11.82
CA ALA A 53 -6.45 -10.61 10.42
C ALA A 53 -7.36 -11.57 9.64
N ALA A 54 -7.19 -12.88 9.79
CA ALA A 54 -8.01 -13.88 9.11
C ALA A 54 -9.48 -13.80 9.50
N ILE A 55 -9.78 -13.68 10.80
CA ILE A 55 -11.17 -13.52 11.30
C ILE A 55 -11.76 -12.21 10.77
N GLY A 56 -11.05 -11.09 10.89
CA GLY A 56 -11.54 -9.80 10.43
C GLY A 56 -11.78 -9.77 8.93
N LEU A 57 -10.86 -10.29 8.13
CA LEU A 57 -10.99 -10.39 6.67
C LEU A 57 -12.12 -11.33 6.28
N TYR A 58 -12.29 -12.46 6.97
CA TYR A 58 -13.38 -13.39 6.72
C TYR A 58 -14.74 -12.70 6.83
N TYR A 59 -15.01 -12.03 7.95
CA TYR A 59 -16.30 -11.37 8.18
C TYR A 59 -16.51 -10.12 7.32
N VAL A 60 -15.46 -9.34 7.07
CA VAL A 60 -15.61 -8.05 6.39
C VAL A 60 -15.48 -8.16 4.87
N LYS A 61 -14.71 -9.14 4.38
CA LYS A 61 -14.37 -9.27 2.96
C LYS A 61 -14.74 -10.62 2.37
N TRP A 62 -14.19 -11.71 2.88
CA TRP A 62 -14.30 -13.00 2.21
C TRP A 62 -15.73 -13.53 2.15
N SER A 63 -16.45 -13.58 3.27
CA SER A 63 -17.83 -14.07 3.31
C SER A 63 -18.79 -13.21 2.46
N PRO A 64 -18.82 -11.87 2.58
CA PRO A 64 -19.67 -11.04 1.71
C PRO A 64 -19.32 -11.15 0.23
N TYR A 65 -18.05 -11.25 -0.11
CA TYR A 65 -17.62 -11.34 -1.52
C TYR A 65 -17.90 -12.72 -2.10
N TYR A 66 -17.75 -13.78 -1.32
CA TYR A 66 -18.13 -15.11 -1.74
C TYR A 66 -19.62 -15.17 -2.15
N LEU A 67 -20.52 -14.67 -1.30
CA LEU A 67 -21.95 -14.61 -1.62
C LEU A 67 -22.23 -13.72 -2.83
N LYS A 68 -21.55 -12.58 -2.94
CA LYS A 68 -21.69 -11.65 -4.06
C LYS A 68 -21.24 -12.24 -5.39
N ALA A 69 -20.31 -13.21 -5.39
CA ALA A 69 -19.84 -13.88 -6.60
C ALA A 69 -20.96 -14.71 -7.26
N PHE A 70 -21.81 -15.36 -6.48
CA PHE A 70 -22.98 -16.07 -7.02
C PHE A 70 -23.99 -15.10 -7.63
N VAL A 71 -24.26 -13.99 -6.94
CA VAL A 71 -25.15 -12.95 -7.47
C VAL A 71 -24.61 -12.41 -8.80
N ALA A 72 -23.30 -12.16 -8.87
CA ALA A 72 -22.67 -11.72 -10.11
C ALA A 72 -22.76 -12.75 -11.24
N ALA A 73 -22.63 -14.03 -10.92
CA ALA A 73 -22.74 -15.12 -11.90
C ALA A 73 -24.16 -15.25 -12.45
N ASP A 74 -25.20 -15.11 -11.58
CA ASP A 74 -26.59 -15.29 -11.97
C ASP A 74 -27.18 -14.06 -12.66
N SER A 75 -26.90 -12.84 -12.14
CA SER A 75 -27.53 -11.60 -12.59
C SER A 75 -26.67 -10.76 -13.54
N HIS A 76 -25.40 -11.14 -13.77
CA HIS A 76 -24.40 -10.34 -14.49
C HIS A 76 -24.31 -8.88 -13.98
N SER A 77 -24.57 -8.69 -12.69
CA SER A 77 -24.52 -7.39 -12.01
C SER A 77 -24.06 -7.54 -10.57
N ILE A 78 -23.40 -6.54 -10.02
CA ILE A 78 -23.03 -6.47 -8.60
C ILE A 78 -23.72 -5.32 -7.86
N GLY A 79 -24.74 -4.73 -8.46
CA GLY A 79 -25.53 -3.64 -7.93
C GLY A 79 -25.42 -2.35 -8.77
N ALA A 80 -26.15 -1.31 -8.35
CA ALA A 80 -26.19 -0.03 -9.06
C ALA A 80 -24.86 0.73 -8.95
N SER A 81 -24.58 1.55 -9.98
CA SER A 81 -23.46 2.49 -9.96
C SER A 81 -23.64 3.55 -8.89
N ILE A 82 -22.60 3.83 -8.12
CA ILE A 82 -22.60 4.91 -7.11
C ILE A 82 -22.56 6.31 -7.72
N LEU A 83 -22.43 6.42 -9.05
CA LEU A 83 -22.41 7.68 -9.79
C LEU A 83 -23.78 8.06 -10.38
N ASN A 84 -24.81 7.20 -10.26
CA ASN A 84 -26.11 7.39 -10.89
C ASN A 84 -26.99 8.51 -10.31
N ASP A 85 -26.65 9.08 -9.15
CA ASP A 85 -27.43 10.17 -8.56
C ASP A 85 -27.22 11.49 -9.32
N GLN A 86 -28.24 11.91 -10.07
CA GLN A 86 -28.31 13.24 -10.68
C GLN A 86 -28.60 14.29 -9.59
N GLN A 87 -27.57 14.83 -9.00
CA GLN A 87 -27.72 15.90 -8.02
C GLN A 87 -27.56 17.26 -8.69
N SER A 88 -28.49 18.17 -8.40
CA SER A 88 -28.55 19.49 -9.02
C SER A 88 -27.47 20.48 -8.51
N SER A 89 -26.82 20.18 -7.39
CA SER A 89 -25.75 21.03 -6.84
C SER A 89 -24.51 20.23 -6.44
N PRO A 90 -23.30 20.79 -6.56
CA PRO A 90 -22.07 20.12 -6.15
C PRO A 90 -22.06 19.73 -4.65
N TRP A 91 -22.72 20.51 -3.80
CA TRP A 91 -22.79 20.26 -2.36
C TRP A 91 -23.70 19.06 -2.02
N SER A 92 -24.89 18.99 -2.64
CA SER A 92 -25.76 17.81 -2.47
C SER A 92 -25.11 16.55 -3.05
N ALA A 93 -24.41 16.67 -4.17
CA ALA A 93 -23.61 15.58 -4.74
C ALA A 93 -22.51 15.10 -3.80
N ALA A 94 -21.79 16.00 -3.14
CA ALA A 94 -20.76 15.69 -2.15
C ALA A 94 -21.32 14.90 -0.97
N LEU A 95 -22.42 15.35 -0.39
CA LEU A 95 -23.04 14.71 0.77
C LEU A 95 -23.62 13.34 0.42
N ALA A 96 -24.38 13.24 -0.68
CA ALA A 96 -24.97 11.99 -1.15
C ALA A 96 -23.88 10.93 -1.44
N TYR A 97 -22.85 11.33 -2.19
CA TYR A 97 -21.70 10.46 -2.47
C TYR A 97 -21.01 9.99 -1.21
N SER A 98 -20.72 10.91 -0.30
CA SER A 98 -20.02 10.61 0.96
C SER A 98 -20.81 9.65 1.82
N GLN A 99 -22.13 9.82 1.92
CA GLN A 99 -23.01 8.94 2.68
C GLN A 99 -22.97 7.51 2.12
N VAL A 100 -23.20 7.34 0.82
CA VAL A 100 -23.17 6.02 0.16
C VAL A 100 -21.78 5.40 0.31
N TYR A 101 -20.74 6.16 0.10
CA TYR A 101 -19.36 5.73 0.19
C TYR A 101 -19.02 5.23 1.60
N PHE A 102 -19.27 6.02 2.65
CA PHE A 102 -18.94 5.64 4.02
C PHE A 102 -19.77 4.47 4.52
N LEU A 103 -21.04 4.37 4.14
CA LEU A 103 -21.86 3.19 4.45
C LEU A 103 -21.30 1.90 3.83
N ALA A 104 -20.72 2.00 2.63
CA ALA A 104 -20.12 0.86 1.96
C ALA A 104 -18.80 0.40 2.57
N ILE A 105 -17.99 1.32 3.15
CA ILE A 105 -16.60 1.00 3.52
C ILE A 105 -16.29 1.01 5.01
N TRP A 106 -17.16 1.54 5.89
CA TRP A 106 -16.82 1.78 7.30
C TRP A 106 -16.26 0.55 8.02
N LYS A 107 -16.82 -0.65 7.77
CA LYS A 107 -16.32 -1.91 8.36
C LYS A 107 -14.88 -2.21 7.91
N ALA A 108 -14.60 -2.00 6.62
CA ALA A 108 -13.28 -2.21 6.06
C ALA A 108 -12.26 -1.17 6.53
N ALA A 109 -12.69 0.09 6.69
CA ALA A 109 -11.84 1.17 7.19
C ALA A 109 -11.45 0.94 8.66
N VAL A 110 -12.41 0.56 9.51
CA VAL A 110 -12.14 0.20 10.91
C VAL A 110 -11.17 -0.99 10.99
N LEU A 111 -11.43 -2.05 10.24
CA LEU A 111 -10.55 -3.22 10.18
C LEU A 111 -9.13 -2.83 9.73
N ALA A 112 -9.01 -1.98 8.71
CA ALA A 112 -7.72 -1.54 8.18
C ALA A 112 -6.89 -0.76 9.21
N VAL A 113 -7.52 0.14 9.98
CA VAL A 113 -6.85 0.90 11.04
C VAL A 113 -6.43 -0.05 12.18
N ILE A 114 -7.28 -1.01 12.55
CA ILE A 114 -6.94 -2.03 13.55
C ILE A 114 -5.77 -2.88 13.07
N LEU A 115 -5.81 -3.43 11.85
CA LEU A 115 -4.73 -4.26 11.31
C LEU A 115 -3.42 -3.46 11.13
N GLY A 116 -3.50 -2.22 10.64
CA GLY A 116 -2.33 -1.34 10.49
C GLY A 116 -1.68 -0.98 11.83
N SER A 117 -2.46 -0.82 12.89
CA SER A 117 -1.95 -0.58 14.25
C SER A 117 -1.40 -1.84 14.91
N LEU A 118 -2.10 -2.98 14.79
CA LEU A 118 -1.64 -4.27 15.33
C LEU A 118 -0.37 -4.77 14.65
N LEU A 119 -0.23 -4.56 13.34
CA LEU A 119 0.98 -4.89 12.59
C LEU A 119 2.21 -4.23 13.23
N GLN A 120 2.10 -2.97 13.62
CA GLN A 120 3.21 -2.22 14.22
C GLN A 120 3.59 -2.71 15.63
N VAL A 121 2.66 -3.35 16.36
CA VAL A 121 2.87 -3.74 17.76
C VAL A 121 3.11 -5.24 17.91
N LEU A 122 2.42 -6.08 17.10
CA LEU A 122 2.49 -7.55 17.22
C LEU A 122 3.56 -8.18 16.34
N ILE A 123 3.81 -7.61 15.13
CA ILE A 123 4.78 -8.23 14.23
C ILE A 123 6.20 -7.80 14.62
N PRO A 124 7.10 -8.77 14.92
CA PRO A 124 8.49 -8.47 15.20
C PRO A 124 9.16 -7.82 13.98
N ARG A 125 9.86 -6.72 14.20
CA ARG A 125 10.55 -5.95 13.16
C ARG A 125 11.53 -6.80 12.38
N ASP A 126 12.29 -7.66 13.06
CA ASP A 126 13.27 -8.56 12.44
C ASP A 126 12.64 -9.49 11.41
N TRP A 127 11.42 -9.97 11.67
CA TRP A 127 10.69 -10.81 10.74
C TRP A 127 10.31 -10.06 9.46
N LEU A 128 9.79 -8.84 9.62
CA LEU A 128 9.45 -7.97 8.48
C LEU A 128 10.69 -7.58 7.68
N LEU A 129 11.80 -7.25 8.34
CA LEU A 129 13.04 -6.89 7.68
C LEU A 129 13.67 -8.07 6.91
N ARG A 130 13.59 -9.30 7.43
CA ARG A 130 14.06 -10.49 6.70
C ARG A 130 13.24 -10.76 5.44
N LEU A 131 11.92 -10.56 5.49
CA LEU A 131 11.03 -10.83 4.36
C LEU A 131 11.00 -9.69 3.34
N PHE A 132 11.02 -8.44 3.80
CA PHE A 132 10.68 -7.25 3.03
C PHE A 132 11.71 -6.11 3.16
N GLY A 133 12.73 -6.24 3.99
CA GLY A 133 13.67 -5.14 4.28
C GLY A 133 14.64 -4.84 3.13
N ARG A 134 15.02 -5.85 2.34
CA ARG A 134 15.93 -5.65 1.20
C ARG A 134 15.18 -5.07 0.01
N ALA A 135 15.65 -3.94 -0.53
CA ALA A 135 15.13 -3.37 -1.76
C ALA A 135 15.46 -4.32 -2.94
N GLY A 136 14.42 -4.76 -3.66
CA GLY A 136 14.61 -5.63 -4.81
C GLY A 136 13.35 -6.34 -5.28
N PHE A 137 13.46 -7.04 -6.40
CA PHE A 137 12.34 -7.75 -7.03
C PHE A 137 11.67 -8.76 -6.09
N GLY A 138 12.46 -9.57 -5.38
CA GLY A 138 11.90 -10.62 -4.51
C GLY A 138 11.09 -10.07 -3.32
N SER A 139 11.48 -8.96 -2.71
CA SER A 139 10.72 -8.34 -1.64
C SER A 139 9.47 -7.64 -2.17
N THR A 140 9.56 -6.99 -3.33
CA THR A 140 8.42 -6.38 -4.03
C THR A 140 7.38 -7.43 -4.40
N LEU A 141 7.80 -8.56 -4.98
CA LEU A 141 6.90 -9.67 -5.31
C LEU A 141 6.20 -10.23 -4.06
N ARG A 142 6.95 -10.46 -2.98
CA ARG A 142 6.35 -10.91 -1.71
C ARG A 142 5.34 -9.90 -1.18
N GLY A 143 5.67 -8.59 -1.22
CA GLY A 143 4.74 -7.53 -0.84
C GLY A 143 3.42 -7.60 -1.59
N GLY A 144 3.48 -7.77 -2.92
CA GLY A 144 2.30 -7.96 -3.77
C GLY A 144 1.50 -9.23 -3.44
N LEU A 145 2.18 -10.37 -3.23
CA LEU A 145 1.52 -11.64 -2.89
C LEU A 145 0.81 -11.58 -1.52
N PHE A 146 1.43 -10.94 -0.53
CA PHE A 146 0.81 -10.77 0.79
C PHE A 146 -0.41 -9.83 0.78
N ALA A 147 -0.60 -9.07 -0.28
CA ALA A 147 -1.77 -8.21 -0.47
C ALA A 147 -3.03 -8.98 -0.88
N LEU A 148 -2.89 -10.09 -1.63
CA LEU A 148 -4.00 -10.79 -2.27
C LEU A 148 -5.13 -11.22 -1.30
N PRO A 149 -4.84 -11.76 -0.10
CA PRO A 149 -5.89 -12.10 0.85
C PRO A 149 -6.63 -10.89 1.42
N GLY A 150 -6.01 -9.69 1.34
CA GLY A 150 -6.57 -8.47 1.93
C GLY A 150 -7.84 -7.99 1.28
N MET A 151 -7.96 -8.11 -0.05
CA MET A 151 -9.12 -7.70 -0.86
C MET A 151 -9.61 -6.29 -0.52
N MET A 152 -8.67 -5.36 -0.27
CA MET A 152 -8.95 -3.99 0.18
C MET A 152 -8.95 -3.01 -0.99
N CYS A 153 -9.67 -1.88 -0.85
CA CYS A 153 -9.48 -0.72 -1.73
C CYS A 153 -8.16 0.01 -1.40
N SER A 154 -7.73 0.92 -2.27
CA SER A 154 -6.49 1.70 -2.09
C SER A 154 -6.45 2.45 -0.76
N CYS A 155 -7.57 3.03 -0.32
CA CYS A 155 -7.67 3.77 0.95
C CYS A 155 -7.61 2.86 2.18
N CYS A 156 -8.23 1.65 2.11
CA CYS A 156 -8.18 0.71 3.23
C CYS A 156 -6.81 0.02 3.35
N ALA A 157 -6.09 -0.17 2.25
CA ALA A 157 -4.74 -0.74 2.26
C ALA A 157 -3.67 0.28 2.72
N ALA A 158 -3.93 1.60 2.57
CA ALA A 158 -2.98 2.65 2.90
C ALA A 158 -2.52 2.65 4.38
N PRO A 159 -3.39 2.51 5.41
CA PRO A 159 -2.95 2.43 6.80
C PRO A 159 -2.01 1.26 7.09
N VAL A 160 -2.24 0.11 6.43
CA VAL A 160 -1.38 -1.07 6.56
C VAL A 160 -0.03 -0.82 5.88
N ALA A 161 -0.03 -0.24 4.68
CA ALA A 161 1.19 0.13 3.96
C ALA A 161 2.02 1.17 4.74
N ALA A 162 1.37 2.17 5.34
CA ALA A 162 2.01 3.11 6.26
C ALA A 162 2.65 2.38 7.45
N GLY A 163 1.92 1.42 8.06
CA GLY A 163 2.43 0.56 9.11
C GLY A 163 3.67 -0.22 8.71
N LEU A 164 3.68 -0.81 7.52
CA LEU A 164 4.84 -1.50 6.94
C LEU A 164 6.05 -0.55 6.81
N ARG A 165 5.84 0.67 6.29
CA ARG A 165 6.91 1.67 6.16
C ARG A 165 7.50 2.11 7.50
N ARG A 166 6.66 2.32 8.50
CA ARG A 166 7.10 2.64 9.88
C ARG A 166 7.93 1.52 10.49
N GLN A 167 7.72 0.28 10.07
CA GLN A 167 8.54 -0.89 10.42
C GLN A 167 9.78 -1.08 9.53
N LYS A 168 10.10 -0.08 8.68
CA LYS A 168 11.27 -0.09 7.79
C LYS A 168 11.23 -1.18 6.71
N VAL A 169 10.06 -1.61 6.30
CA VAL A 169 9.87 -2.41 5.08
C VAL A 169 10.28 -1.57 3.87
N SER A 170 10.93 -2.18 2.87
CA SER A 170 11.37 -1.48 1.66
C SER A 170 10.20 -0.76 0.94
N VAL A 171 10.50 0.37 0.30
CA VAL A 171 9.51 1.17 -0.43
C VAL A 171 8.76 0.31 -1.45
N GLY A 172 9.51 -0.47 -2.25
CA GLY A 172 8.92 -1.33 -3.29
C GLY A 172 7.98 -2.38 -2.73
N ALA A 173 8.33 -3.04 -1.62
CA ALA A 173 7.46 -4.05 -1.02
C ALA A 173 6.18 -3.44 -0.42
N ALA A 174 6.29 -2.29 0.27
CA ALA A 174 5.14 -1.61 0.84
C ALA A 174 4.20 -1.05 -0.23
N LEU A 175 4.74 -0.50 -1.32
CA LEU A 175 3.96 -0.04 -2.47
C LEU A 175 3.31 -1.21 -3.22
N ALA A 176 4.02 -2.30 -3.44
CA ALA A 176 3.45 -3.49 -4.05
C ALA A 176 2.29 -4.05 -3.23
N PHE A 177 2.42 -4.10 -1.90
CA PHE A 177 1.32 -4.46 -1.01
C PHE A 177 0.14 -3.51 -1.17
N TRP A 178 0.38 -2.20 -1.19
CA TRP A 178 -0.68 -1.20 -1.29
C TRP A 178 -1.44 -1.28 -2.62
N ILE A 179 -0.71 -1.32 -3.76
CA ILE A 179 -1.30 -1.29 -5.10
C ILE A 179 -1.93 -2.64 -5.47
N ALA A 180 -1.33 -3.77 -5.07
CA ALA A 180 -1.84 -5.09 -5.40
C ALA A 180 -3.20 -5.39 -4.74
N ASN A 181 -3.45 -4.86 -3.54
CA ASN A 181 -4.72 -5.06 -2.83
C ASN A 181 -5.96 -4.76 -3.68
N PRO A 182 -6.10 -3.58 -4.30
CA PRO A 182 -7.24 -3.29 -5.18
C PRO A 182 -7.07 -3.84 -6.61
N VAL A 183 -5.86 -3.79 -7.17
CA VAL A 183 -5.63 -4.12 -8.59
C VAL A 183 -5.77 -5.61 -8.86
N LEU A 184 -5.14 -6.43 -8.03
CA LEU A 184 -5.11 -7.89 -8.14
C LEU A 184 -6.09 -8.57 -7.17
N ASN A 185 -7.13 -7.86 -6.74
CA ASN A 185 -8.17 -8.38 -5.87
C ASN A 185 -8.88 -9.58 -6.53
N PRO A 186 -8.76 -10.82 -5.98
CA PRO A 186 -9.33 -12.01 -6.62
C PRO A 186 -10.85 -11.92 -6.79
N ALA A 187 -11.56 -11.38 -5.79
CA ALA A 187 -13.01 -11.24 -5.86
C ALA A 187 -13.43 -10.27 -6.97
N THR A 188 -12.74 -9.14 -7.09
CA THR A 188 -13.03 -8.15 -8.14
C THR A 188 -12.75 -8.71 -9.54
N LEU A 189 -11.68 -9.49 -9.71
CA LEU A 189 -11.39 -10.16 -10.97
C LEU A 189 -12.49 -11.16 -11.35
N VAL A 190 -13.00 -11.92 -10.39
CA VAL A 190 -14.14 -12.85 -10.62
C VAL A 190 -15.41 -12.09 -10.96
N PHE A 191 -15.74 -11.03 -10.23
CA PHE A 191 -16.91 -10.19 -10.52
C PHE A 191 -16.84 -9.58 -11.92
N MET A 192 -15.66 -9.06 -12.29
CA MET A 192 -15.42 -8.49 -13.61
C MET A 192 -15.63 -9.53 -14.72
N GLY A 193 -15.15 -10.76 -14.51
CA GLY A 193 -15.33 -11.85 -15.46
C GLY A 193 -16.81 -12.17 -15.71
N PHE A 194 -17.65 -12.19 -14.67
CA PHE A 194 -19.08 -12.45 -14.81
C PHE A 194 -19.88 -11.25 -15.34
N VAL A 195 -19.50 -10.02 -15.02
CA VAL A 195 -20.28 -8.82 -15.35
C VAL A 195 -19.88 -8.20 -16.68
N LEU A 196 -18.58 -8.06 -16.94
CA LEU A 196 -18.03 -7.41 -18.14
C LEU A 196 -17.45 -8.40 -19.14
N GLY A 197 -17.14 -9.60 -18.70
CA GLY A 197 -16.54 -10.64 -19.51
C GLY A 197 -15.09 -10.97 -19.10
N TRP A 198 -14.68 -12.22 -19.37
CA TRP A 198 -13.39 -12.74 -18.97
C TRP A 198 -12.20 -12.09 -19.69
N GLY A 199 -12.42 -11.49 -20.87
CA GLY A 199 -11.39 -10.71 -21.58
C GLY A 199 -10.91 -9.51 -20.75
N PHE A 200 -11.83 -8.74 -20.17
CA PHE A 200 -11.52 -7.63 -19.27
C PHE A 200 -10.78 -8.09 -18.02
N SER A 201 -11.20 -9.20 -17.42
CA SER A 201 -10.56 -9.77 -16.23
C SER A 201 -9.14 -10.25 -16.52
N ALA A 202 -8.93 -10.95 -17.64
CA ALA A 202 -7.62 -11.42 -18.07
C ALA A 202 -6.65 -10.26 -18.35
N LEU A 203 -7.12 -9.24 -19.08
CA LEU A 203 -6.33 -8.04 -19.36
C LEU A 203 -5.95 -7.34 -18.05
N ARG A 204 -6.89 -7.16 -17.12
CA ARG A 204 -6.61 -6.57 -15.81
C ARG A 204 -5.62 -7.39 -14.99
N LEU A 205 -5.72 -8.71 -15.01
CA LEU A 205 -4.79 -9.56 -14.27
C LEU A 205 -3.35 -9.39 -14.79
N VAL A 206 -3.16 -9.49 -16.10
CA VAL A 206 -1.82 -9.37 -16.72
C VAL A 206 -1.27 -7.95 -16.54
N ALA A 207 -2.03 -6.95 -16.92
CA ALA A 207 -1.63 -5.56 -16.79
C ALA A 207 -1.46 -5.15 -15.32
N GLY A 208 -2.28 -5.69 -14.42
CA GLY A 208 -2.18 -5.48 -12.99
C GLY A 208 -0.88 -6.01 -12.38
N ILE A 209 -0.43 -7.18 -12.80
CA ILE A 209 0.88 -7.72 -12.38
C ILE A 209 2.01 -6.78 -12.85
N VAL A 210 1.95 -6.34 -14.11
CA VAL A 210 2.94 -5.39 -14.67
C VAL A 210 2.90 -4.07 -13.90
N LEU A 211 1.71 -3.54 -13.62
CA LEU A 211 1.53 -2.30 -12.87
C LEU A 211 2.10 -2.43 -11.46
N VAL A 212 1.70 -3.46 -10.71
CA VAL A 212 2.14 -3.66 -9.33
C VAL A 212 3.65 -3.80 -9.24
N LEU A 213 4.24 -4.68 -10.04
CA LEU A 213 5.69 -4.93 -9.99
C LEU A 213 6.47 -3.77 -10.62
N GLY A 214 6.05 -3.31 -11.80
CA GLY A 214 6.75 -2.26 -12.55
C GLY A 214 6.75 -0.93 -11.79
N VAL A 215 5.57 -0.45 -11.37
CA VAL A 215 5.46 0.83 -10.64
C VAL A 215 6.21 0.76 -9.32
N SER A 216 6.08 -0.34 -8.56
CA SER A 216 6.74 -0.46 -7.26
C SER A 216 8.26 -0.54 -7.37
N LEU A 217 8.80 -1.20 -8.42
CA LEU A 217 10.25 -1.27 -8.65
C LEU A 217 10.82 0.06 -9.12
N VAL A 218 10.11 0.78 -10.01
CA VAL A 218 10.53 2.12 -10.44
C VAL A 218 10.49 3.09 -9.26
N ALA A 219 9.42 3.08 -8.49
CA ALA A 219 9.29 3.91 -7.30
C ALA A 219 10.35 3.61 -6.23
N GLN A 220 10.75 2.33 -6.08
CA GLN A 220 11.89 1.96 -5.23
C GLN A 220 13.21 2.57 -5.72
N ARG A 221 13.44 2.61 -7.06
CA ARG A 221 14.64 3.25 -7.61
C ARG A 221 14.64 4.77 -7.38
N VAL A 222 13.47 5.40 -7.51
CA VAL A 222 13.30 6.85 -7.24
C VAL A 222 13.53 7.17 -5.75
N ALA A 223 13.12 6.27 -4.83
CA ALA A 223 13.40 6.41 -3.42
C ALA A 223 14.90 6.29 -3.07
N GLY A 224 15.69 5.69 -3.97
CA GLY A 224 17.10 5.47 -3.77
C GLY A 224 17.44 4.28 -2.86
N PRO A 225 18.73 4.03 -2.62
CA PRO A 225 19.17 2.97 -1.73
C PRO A 225 18.85 3.37 -0.29
N GLU A 226 17.84 2.75 0.28
CA GLU A 226 17.58 2.78 1.72
C GLU A 226 18.64 1.89 2.40
N GLN A 227 19.84 2.41 2.56
CA GLN A 227 20.86 1.79 3.39
C GLN A 227 20.45 2.01 4.84
N LEU A 228 19.82 1.00 5.43
CA LEU A 228 19.87 0.88 6.90
C LEU A 228 21.31 0.41 7.20
N PRO A 229 22.19 1.24 7.80
CA PRO A 229 23.48 0.76 8.29
C PRO A 229 23.19 -0.42 9.23
N GLU A 230 23.94 -1.53 9.10
CA GLU A 230 23.77 -2.70 10.00
C GLU A 230 23.80 -2.28 11.48
N ALA A 231 24.66 -1.32 11.82
CA ALA A 231 24.71 -0.69 13.15
C ALA A 231 23.39 0.01 13.57
N ALA A 232 22.58 0.51 12.64
CA ALA A 232 21.27 1.10 12.98
C ALA A 232 20.19 0.02 13.19
N VAL A 233 20.36 -1.15 12.60
CA VAL A 233 19.48 -2.30 12.85
C VAL A 233 19.73 -2.83 14.26
N ASP A 234 20.99 -2.97 14.67
CA ASP A 234 21.37 -3.46 15.99
C ASP A 234 20.99 -2.48 17.10
N ALA A 235 21.22 -1.18 16.92
CA ALA A 235 20.81 -0.15 17.89
C ALA A 235 19.28 -0.05 18.07
N VAL A 236 18.51 -0.38 17.03
CA VAL A 236 17.04 -0.39 17.08
C VAL A 236 16.53 -1.67 17.75
N VAL A 237 17.22 -2.79 17.58
CA VAL A 237 16.92 -4.05 18.29
C VAL A 237 17.14 -3.88 19.78
N GLU A 238 18.25 -3.25 20.22
CA GLU A 238 18.51 -2.94 21.63
C GLU A 238 17.48 -1.96 22.23
N ALA A 239 17.10 -0.90 21.51
CA ALA A 239 16.09 0.05 21.98
C ALA A 239 14.68 -0.57 22.09
N SER A 240 14.41 -1.69 21.39
CA SER A 240 13.12 -2.39 21.45
C SER A 240 12.95 -3.24 22.70
N THR A 241 14.03 -3.56 23.41
CA THR A 241 14.02 -4.43 24.61
C THR A 241 13.74 -3.69 25.91
N VAL A 242 13.78 -2.35 25.93
CA VAL A 242 13.74 -1.53 27.17
C VAL A 242 12.37 -0.91 27.47
N ASN A 243 11.31 -1.22 26.75
CA ASN A 243 10.05 -0.52 26.95
C ASN A 243 9.03 -1.34 27.77
N GLU A 244 8.99 -1.08 29.09
CA GLU A 244 8.08 -1.69 30.08
C GLU A 244 6.59 -1.29 29.91
N GLN A 245 6.22 -0.55 28.85
CA GLN A 245 4.84 -0.15 28.63
C GLN A 245 3.95 -1.36 28.30
N SER A 246 2.78 -1.43 28.93
CA SER A 246 1.82 -2.49 28.66
C SER A 246 1.44 -2.53 27.17
N PHE A 247 1.17 -3.72 26.63
CA PHE A 247 0.74 -3.92 25.25
C PHE A 247 -0.42 -3.01 24.87
N LEU A 248 -1.44 -2.91 25.74
CA LEU A 248 -2.64 -2.10 25.49
C LEU A 248 -2.33 -0.60 25.38
N SER A 249 -1.41 -0.09 26.19
CA SER A 249 -1.00 1.32 26.11
C SER A 249 -0.27 1.63 24.80
N ARG A 250 0.64 0.74 24.39
CA ARG A 250 1.37 0.87 23.10
C ARG A 250 0.42 0.79 21.91
N TRP A 251 -0.46 -0.21 21.91
CA TRP A 251 -1.44 -0.37 20.84
C TRP A 251 -2.42 0.79 20.79
N GLY A 252 -2.96 1.23 21.91
CA GLY A 252 -3.87 2.37 22.00
C GLY A 252 -3.25 3.66 21.44
N LYS A 253 -1.99 3.96 21.78
CA LYS A 253 -1.26 5.11 21.22
C LYS A 253 -1.09 5.00 19.70
N THR A 254 -0.69 3.82 19.22
CA THR A 254 -0.49 3.58 17.78
C THR A 254 -1.81 3.65 17.02
N LEU A 255 -2.88 3.08 17.57
CA LEU A 255 -4.22 3.14 17.01
C LEU A 255 -4.72 4.58 16.91
N TRP A 256 -4.60 5.36 17.99
CA TRP A 256 -4.98 6.76 18.05
C TRP A 256 -4.21 7.62 17.05
N GLN A 257 -2.90 7.43 16.99
CA GLN A 257 -2.06 8.14 16.03
C GLN A 257 -2.42 7.79 14.58
N LEU A 258 -2.69 6.52 14.28
CA LEU A 258 -3.07 6.08 12.94
C LEU A 258 -4.47 6.59 12.57
N PHE A 259 -5.41 6.58 13.51
CA PHE A 259 -6.75 7.13 13.32
C PHE A 259 -6.70 8.61 12.92
N TRP A 260 -6.05 9.47 13.72
CA TRP A 260 -5.98 10.90 13.45
C TRP A 260 -5.12 11.26 12.22
N SER A 261 -4.16 10.43 11.86
CA SER A 261 -3.39 10.66 10.64
C SER A 261 -4.13 10.26 9.36
N THR A 262 -5.17 9.44 9.46
CA THR A 262 -5.84 8.81 8.32
C THR A 262 -7.26 9.33 8.13
N ILE A 263 -8.11 9.24 9.15
CA ILE A 263 -9.56 9.46 9.03
C ILE A 263 -9.93 10.88 8.64
N PRO A 264 -9.38 11.96 9.24
CA PRO A 264 -9.77 13.34 8.87
C PRO A 264 -9.43 13.66 7.41
N ILE A 265 -8.24 13.25 6.95
CA ILE A 265 -7.81 13.44 5.56
C ILE A 265 -8.74 12.69 4.62
N TYR A 266 -9.12 11.48 5.00
CA TYR A 266 -10.00 10.62 4.23
C TYR A 266 -11.40 11.21 4.07
N VAL A 267 -12.01 11.65 5.17
CA VAL A 267 -13.34 12.28 5.16
C VAL A 267 -13.34 13.52 4.27
N LEU A 268 -12.37 14.40 4.47
CA LEU A 268 -12.25 15.63 3.68
C LEU A 268 -12.08 15.34 2.20
N ALA A 269 -11.19 14.40 1.86
CA ALA A 269 -10.92 14.08 0.46
C ALA A 269 -12.13 13.42 -0.23
N VAL A 270 -12.90 12.58 0.48
CA VAL A 270 -14.14 11.99 -0.07
C VAL A 270 -15.20 13.06 -0.32
N LEU A 271 -15.36 14.03 0.59
CA LEU A 271 -16.28 15.15 0.39
C LEU A 271 -15.89 16.00 -0.83
N VAL A 272 -14.61 16.37 -0.94
CA VAL A 272 -14.10 17.17 -2.07
C VAL A 272 -14.27 16.43 -3.39
N LEU A 273 -13.91 15.14 -3.44
CA LEU A 273 -14.05 14.34 -4.65
C LEU A 273 -15.52 14.04 -4.98
N GLY A 274 -16.38 13.89 -3.99
CA GLY A 274 -17.82 13.78 -4.17
C GLY A 274 -18.41 15.04 -4.84
N ALA A 275 -17.94 16.23 -4.45
CA ALA A 275 -18.30 17.48 -5.12
C ALA A 275 -17.73 17.54 -6.54
N ALA A 276 -16.47 17.16 -6.71
CA ALA A 276 -15.75 17.20 -7.98
C ALA A 276 -16.23 16.15 -9.00
N ARG A 277 -17.00 15.14 -8.58
CA ARG A 277 -17.45 14.04 -9.47
C ARG A 277 -18.17 14.54 -10.72
N VAL A 278 -18.94 15.62 -10.61
CA VAL A 278 -19.70 16.21 -11.71
C VAL A 278 -18.79 16.69 -12.84
N TRP A 279 -17.59 17.16 -12.50
CA TRP A 279 -16.60 17.60 -13.48
C TRP A 279 -15.64 16.49 -13.90
N LEU A 280 -15.36 15.53 -13.01
CA LEU A 280 -14.45 14.41 -13.28
C LEU A 280 -15.10 13.34 -14.17
N PHE A 281 -16.43 13.17 -14.05
CA PHE A 281 -17.22 12.24 -14.85
C PHE A 281 -18.36 13.01 -15.52
N PRO A 282 -18.11 13.73 -16.63
CA PRO A 282 -19.14 14.45 -17.35
C PRO A 282 -20.20 13.47 -17.85
N HIS A 283 -21.42 13.97 -18.09
CA HIS A 283 -22.49 13.17 -18.69
C HIS A 283 -22.00 12.60 -20.01
N ILE A 284 -22.12 11.29 -20.15
CA ILE A 284 -21.78 10.61 -21.39
C ILE A 284 -23.00 10.78 -22.31
N ASP A 285 -22.98 11.82 -23.14
CA ASP A 285 -23.86 11.91 -24.29
C ASP A 285 -23.30 10.98 -25.36
N GLY A 286 -24.13 10.26 -26.09
CA GLY A 286 -23.75 9.25 -27.11
C GLY A 286 -22.69 9.69 -28.15
N ALA A 287 -22.27 10.97 -28.11
CA ALA A 287 -21.15 11.51 -28.89
C ALA A 287 -19.76 11.13 -28.40
N MET A 288 -19.62 10.54 -27.20
CA MET A 288 -18.29 10.14 -26.67
C MET A 288 -17.73 8.89 -27.34
N GLY A 289 -18.55 7.97 -27.82
CA GLY A 289 -18.22 6.81 -28.65
C GLY A 289 -16.82 6.19 -28.36
N ASP A 290 -16.20 5.69 -29.40
CA ASP A 290 -14.84 5.13 -29.41
C ASP A 290 -13.72 6.19 -29.45
N SER A 291 -14.03 7.45 -29.12
CA SER A 291 -13.05 8.53 -29.17
C SER A 291 -11.94 8.33 -28.16
N LEU A 292 -10.74 8.01 -28.63
CA LEU A 292 -9.52 7.85 -27.82
C LEU A 292 -9.12 9.12 -27.07
N TRP A 293 -9.67 10.28 -27.40
CA TRP A 293 -9.41 11.54 -26.66
C TRP A 293 -9.88 11.47 -25.21
N TRP A 294 -10.91 10.69 -24.90
CA TRP A 294 -11.40 10.51 -23.54
C TRP A 294 -10.50 9.63 -22.66
N LEU A 295 -9.59 8.90 -23.27
CA LEU A 295 -8.70 7.97 -22.58
C LEU A 295 -7.82 8.69 -21.57
N VAL A 296 -7.21 9.84 -21.94
CA VAL A 296 -6.33 10.60 -21.03
C VAL A 296 -7.10 11.27 -19.89
N PRO A 297 -8.18 12.05 -20.14
CA PRO A 297 -8.96 12.64 -19.06
C PRO A 297 -9.52 11.62 -18.08
N LEU A 298 -10.05 10.49 -18.58
CA LEU A 298 -10.60 9.44 -17.73
C LEU A 298 -9.53 8.67 -16.96
N ALA A 299 -8.33 8.47 -17.51
CA ALA A 299 -7.23 7.90 -16.77
C ALA A 299 -6.77 8.81 -15.63
N ILE A 300 -6.75 10.13 -15.83
CA ILE A 300 -6.46 11.11 -14.78
C ILE A 300 -7.58 11.10 -13.72
N ALA A 301 -8.82 11.20 -14.14
CA ALA A 301 -9.98 11.17 -13.24
C ALA A 301 -10.01 9.88 -12.42
N GLY A 302 -9.82 8.72 -13.06
CA GLY A 302 -9.79 7.42 -12.42
C GLY A 302 -8.65 7.29 -11.40
N THR A 303 -7.48 7.84 -11.70
CA THR A 303 -6.33 7.79 -10.77
C THR A 303 -6.55 8.66 -9.53
N LEU A 304 -7.26 9.75 -9.64
CA LEU A 304 -7.50 10.68 -8.52
C LEU A 304 -8.76 10.35 -7.74
N PHE A 305 -9.77 9.77 -8.40
CA PHE A 305 -11.05 9.51 -7.78
C PHE A 305 -10.98 8.36 -6.77
N VAL A 306 -11.90 8.35 -5.82
CA VAL A 306 -11.96 7.34 -4.77
C VAL A 306 -13.25 6.53 -4.90
N ILE A 307 -13.11 5.21 -4.89
CA ILE A 307 -14.25 4.28 -4.97
C ILE A 307 -14.16 3.20 -3.91
N PRO A 308 -15.31 2.64 -3.47
CA PRO A 308 -15.32 1.39 -2.68
C PRO A 308 -14.78 0.22 -3.51
N THR A 309 -14.37 -0.85 -2.84
CA THR A 309 -13.87 -2.06 -3.50
C THR A 309 -14.89 -2.63 -4.48
N ALA A 310 -14.48 -2.91 -5.70
CA ALA A 310 -15.27 -3.45 -6.81
C ALA A 310 -16.32 -2.49 -7.41
N ALA A 311 -16.39 -1.23 -6.94
CA ALA A 311 -17.33 -0.26 -7.50
C ALA A 311 -16.97 0.18 -8.94
N GLU A 312 -15.73 -0.03 -9.38
CA GLU A 312 -15.32 0.22 -10.77
C GLU A 312 -16.16 -0.58 -11.78
N ILE A 313 -16.62 -1.78 -11.41
CA ILE A 313 -17.36 -2.66 -12.32
C ILE A 313 -18.73 -2.07 -12.69
N PRO A 314 -19.65 -1.76 -11.74
CA PRO A 314 -20.93 -1.15 -12.09
C PRO A 314 -20.78 0.27 -12.65
N ILE A 315 -19.74 1.02 -12.28
CA ILE A 315 -19.45 2.33 -12.86
C ILE A 315 -19.18 2.17 -14.36
N VAL A 316 -18.21 1.33 -14.69
CA VAL A 316 -17.80 1.13 -16.09
C VAL A 316 -18.92 0.44 -16.89
N GLN A 317 -19.61 -0.55 -16.32
CA GLN A 317 -20.78 -1.18 -16.97
C GLN A 317 -21.83 -0.13 -17.37
N THR A 318 -22.21 0.75 -16.43
CA THR A 318 -23.18 1.83 -16.72
C THR A 318 -22.63 2.79 -17.77
N MET A 319 -21.36 3.19 -17.70
CA MET A 319 -20.78 4.10 -18.70
C MET A 319 -20.73 3.46 -20.09
N MET A 320 -20.44 2.16 -20.19
CA MET A 320 -20.47 1.43 -21.46
C MET A 320 -21.90 1.33 -22.04
N THR A 321 -22.92 1.12 -21.21
CA THR A 321 -24.33 1.14 -21.67
C THR A 321 -24.76 2.53 -22.16
N LEU A 322 -24.11 3.58 -21.69
CA LEU A 322 -24.34 4.97 -22.16
C LEU A 322 -23.47 5.32 -23.38
N GLY A 323 -22.65 4.40 -23.90
CA GLY A 323 -21.88 4.60 -25.11
C GLY A 323 -20.39 4.88 -24.91
N LEU A 324 -19.84 4.61 -23.72
CA LEU A 324 -18.38 4.69 -23.51
C LEU A 324 -17.69 3.53 -24.25
N GLY A 325 -16.71 3.86 -25.10
CA GLY A 325 -15.92 2.87 -25.83
C GLY A 325 -15.06 1.98 -24.92
N THR A 326 -14.65 0.81 -25.44
CA THR A 326 -13.87 -0.20 -24.70
C THR A 326 -12.52 0.33 -24.21
N GLY A 327 -11.83 1.15 -25.00
CA GLY A 327 -10.54 1.73 -24.61
C GLY A 327 -10.61 2.57 -23.32
N PRO A 328 -11.42 3.64 -23.29
CA PRO A 328 -11.66 4.43 -22.09
C PRO A 328 -12.21 3.61 -20.92
N ALA A 329 -13.06 2.61 -21.18
CA ALA A 329 -13.59 1.70 -20.16
C ALA A 329 -12.46 0.90 -19.48
N VAL A 330 -11.54 0.32 -20.24
CA VAL A 330 -10.38 -0.41 -19.72
C VAL A 330 -9.43 0.53 -18.96
N ALA A 331 -9.20 1.75 -19.45
CA ALA A 331 -8.39 2.73 -18.74
C ALA A 331 -8.96 3.02 -17.33
N LEU A 332 -10.28 3.21 -17.24
CA LEU A 332 -10.96 3.39 -15.95
C LEU A 332 -10.87 2.15 -15.06
N LEU A 333 -11.06 0.94 -15.60
CA LEU A 333 -10.94 -0.32 -14.85
C LEU A 333 -9.54 -0.53 -14.26
N MET A 334 -8.51 0.04 -14.89
CA MET A 334 -7.15 -0.02 -14.38
C MET A 334 -6.83 1.09 -13.38
N THR A 335 -7.31 2.32 -13.62
CA THR A 335 -6.91 3.48 -12.82
C THR A 335 -7.76 3.69 -11.57
N LEU A 336 -9.10 3.55 -11.66
CA LEU A 336 -10.03 3.77 -10.55
C LEU A 336 -9.70 2.97 -9.28
N PRO A 337 -9.41 1.66 -9.35
CA PRO A 337 -9.12 0.90 -8.14
C PRO A 337 -7.70 1.09 -7.63
N SER A 338 -6.73 1.38 -8.52
CA SER A 338 -5.30 1.25 -8.24
C SER A 338 -4.84 2.16 -7.11
N ILE A 339 -5.12 3.43 -7.23
CA ILE A 339 -4.78 4.47 -6.25
C ILE A 339 -5.87 5.52 -6.23
N SER A 340 -5.81 6.44 -5.29
CA SER A 340 -6.75 7.55 -5.19
C SER A 340 -6.11 8.73 -4.46
N LEU A 341 -6.59 9.93 -4.68
CA LEU A 341 -6.08 11.14 -4.02
C LEU A 341 -6.09 11.00 -2.48
N PRO A 342 -7.16 10.51 -1.82
CA PRO A 342 -7.13 10.28 -0.37
C PRO A 342 -6.01 9.35 0.06
N SER A 343 -5.80 8.24 -0.65
CA SER A 343 -4.77 7.27 -0.28
C SER A 343 -3.36 7.81 -0.46
N LEU A 344 -3.11 8.62 -1.49
CA LEU A 344 -1.85 9.35 -1.68
C LEU A 344 -1.59 10.34 -0.54
N LEU A 345 -2.62 11.12 -0.16
CA LEU A 345 -2.53 12.08 0.95
C LEU A 345 -2.27 11.40 2.30
N MET A 346 -2.89 10.25 2.55
CA MET A 346 -2.62 9.46 3.77
C MET A 346 -1.18 8.97 3.85
N LEU A 347 -0.60 8.57 2.72
CA LEU A 347 0.75 8.01 2.66
C LEU A 347 1.87 9.07 2.59
N ARG A 348 1.56 10.35 2.38
CA ARG A 348 2.57 11.42 2.23
C ARG A 348 3.50 11.61 3.43
N LYS A 349 3.14 11.11 4.60
CA LYS A 349 3.99 11.15 5.80
C LYS A 349 4.98 9.97 5.88
N ASP A 350 4.68 8.89 5.19
CA ASP A 350 5.44 7.63 5.26
C ASP A 350 6.23 7.34 3.96
N PHE A 351 5.96 8.10 2.88
CA PHE A 351 6.65 8.03 1.60
C PHE A 351 6.99 9.43 1.09
N ASP A 352 8.12 9.56 0.42
CA ASP A 352 8.52 10.81 -0.21
C ASP A 352 7.53 11.24 -1.30
N ALA A 353 7.31 12.56 -1.41
CA ALA A 353 6.41 13.10 -2.42
C ALA A 353 6.80 12.67 -3.85
N ARG A 354 8.11 12.60 -4.16
CA ARG A 354 8.61 12.15 -5.46
C ARG A 354 8.18 10.72 -5.78
N VAL A 355 8.22 9.83 -4.78
CA VAL A 355 7.77 8.44 -4.90
C VAL A 355 6.28 8.37 -5.20
N LEU A 356 5.46 9.11 -4.45
CA LEU A 356 4.01 9.12 -4.63
C LEU A 356 3.58 9.72 -5.98
N VAL A 357 4.24 10.79 -6.42
CA VAL A 357 4.02 11.38 -7.76
C VAL A 357 4.41 10.38 -8.84
N THR A 358 5.55 9.69 -8.70
CA THR A 358 5.97 8.64 -9.64
C THR A 358 4.93 7.54 -9.74
N VAL A 359 4.41 7.07 -8.60
CA VAL A 359 3.34 6.06 -8.56
C VAL A 359 2.10 6.56 -9.30
N ALA A 360 1.67 7.81 -9.05
CA ALA A 360 0.48 8.37 -9.70
C ALA A 360 0.66 8.48 -11.22
N VAL A 361 1.78 9.05 -11.68
CA VAL A 361 2.06 9.21 -13.10
C VAL A 361 2.16 7.86 -13.82
N LEU A 362 2.90 6.91 -13.25
CA LEU A 362 3.04 5.59 -13.85
C LEU A 362 1.71 4.81 -13.88
N THR A 363 0.87 4.97 -12.87
CA THR A 363 -0.48 4.35 -12.87
C THR A 363 -1.33 4.93 -13.99
N MET A 364 -1.32 6.24 -14.19
CA MET A 364 -2.01 6.89 -15.33
C MET A 364 -1.50 6.36 -16.66
N LEU A 365 -0.19 6.31 -16.84
CA LEU A 365 0.44 5.83 -18.08
C LEU A 365 0.08 4.38 -18.38
N VAL A 366 0.15 3.51 -17.38
CA VAL A 366 -0.26 2.10 -17.53
C VAL A 366 -1.74 2.01 -17.85
N GLY A 367 -2.60 2.82 -17.22
CA GLY A 367 -4.03 2.90 -17.55
C GLY A 367 -4.28 3.30 -19.00
N ILE A 368 -3.56 4.31 -19.50
CA ILE A 368 -3.64 4.76 -20.90
C ILE A 368 -3.21 3.65 -21.85
N VAL A 369 -2.06 3.02 -21.59
CA VAL A 369 -1.57 1.91 -22.42
C VAL A 369 -2.54 0.73 -22.43
N CYS A 370 -3.09 0.37 -21.25
CA CYS A 370 -4.12 -0.67 -21.16
C CYS A 370 -5.40 -0.30 -21.90
N GLY A 371 -5.79 0.97 -21.88
CA GLY A 371 -6.92 1.47 -22.65
C GLY A 371 -6.71 1.31 -24.16
N LEU A 372 -5.51 1.64 -24.67
CA LEU A 372 -5.16 1.42 -26.09
C LEU A 372 -5.18 -0.07 -26.45
N ILE A 373 -4.65 -0.93 -25.58
CA ILE A 373 -4.68 -2.37 -25.78
C ILE A 373 -6.12 -2.90 -25.75
N GLY A 374 -6.94 -2.41 -24.81
CA GLY A 374 -8.35 -2.78 -24.70
C GLY A 374 -9.16 -2.40 -25.93
N ALA A 375 -8.93 -1.21 -26.49
CA ALA A 375 -9.58 -0.77 -27.74
C ALA A 375 -9.19 -1.63 -28.96
N ALA A 376 -8.03 -2.27 -28.93
CA ALA A 376 -7.56 -3.12 -30.02
C ALA A 376 -7.95 -4.60 -29.88
N LEU A 377 -8.15 -5.09 -28.64
CA LEU A 377 -8.35 -6.53 -28.36
C LEU A 377 -9.75 -6.91 -27.91
N LEU A 378 -10.52 -5.97 -27.35
CA LEU A 378 -11.87 -6.18 -26.80
C LEU A 378 -12.93 -5.43 -27.60
#